data_dcb2c5d0db09654da6d0bab34013c531
#
_entry.id   dcb2c5d0db09654da6d0bab34013c531
#
_cell.length_a   1.000
_cell.length_b   1.000
_cell.length_c   1.000
_cell.angle_alpha   90.00
_cell.angle_beta   90.00
_cell.angle_gamma   90.00
#
_symmetry.space_group_name_H-M   'P 1'
#
loop_
_entity.id
_entity.type
_entity.pdbx_description
1 polymer ?
#
loop_
_entity_poly.entity_id
_entity_poly.type
_entity_poly.pdbx_seq_one_letter_code
_entity_poly.pdbx_strand_id
1 'polypeptide(L)'
;SQETILTLLAAVGANNVPGLCMSFMNGHVDTIKAYGEIVFKTPLTSDKRLYLLAAKDSHDLPGLFFALQNGHADSIRMFGSLLNKKMLSSEQIKELLKVKHGLFMALQNGHTKAIMAYGDILKILPPHQEYIDELLWIKNPNGTSGLFMAFYNGHTETIRAFCNILKNYSFTTRRLVEMLSATNKDGIPGVFVSVVNRDKETILEYCRIIKENN
;
A
#
# COMPACT_ATOMS: atom_id res chain seq x y z
N SER A 1 10.23 7.87 31.91
CA SER A 1 11.43 7.30 31.26
C SER A 1 11.13 6.90 29.81
N GLN A 2 12.16 6.62 29.01
CA GLN A 2 11.98 6.10 27.62
C GLN A 2 11.20 4.78 27.61
N GLU A 3 11.48 3.90 28.56
CA GLU A 3 10.79 2.61 28.73
C GLU A 3 9.30 2.81 28.99
N THR A 4 8.93 3.77 29.83
CA THR A 4 7.53 4.09 30.09
C THR A 4 6.80 4.54 28.83
N ILE A 5 7.43 5.40 28.02
CA ILE A 5 6.87 5.88 26.74
C ILE A 5 6.72 4.71 25.75
N LEU A 6 7.75 3.87 25.64
CA LEU A 6 7.72 2.68 24.78
C LEU A 6 6.57 1.74 25.17
N THR A 7 6.42 1.43 26.47
CA THR A 7 5.35 0.58 26.99
C THR A 7 3.97 1.16 26.70
N LEU A 8 3.77 2.48 26.91
CA LEU A 8 2.49 3.13 26.65
C LEU A 8 2.15 3.17 25.15
N LEU A 9 3.10 3.46 24.28
CA LEU A 9 2.88 3.51 22.84
C LEU A 9 2.69 2.11 22.23
N ALA A 10 3.30 1.08 22.82
CA ALA A 10 3.15 -0.31 22.42
C ALA A 10 1.89 -0.98 23.02
N ALA A 11 1.15 -0.26 23.88
CA ALA A 11 -0.04 -0.83 24.51
C ALA A 11 -1.07 -1.25 23.47
N VAL A 12 -1.70 -2.38 23.77
CA VAL A 12 -2.77 -2.97 22.94
C VAL A 12 -4.11 -2.89 23.69
N GLY A 13 -5.16 -2.70 22.92
CA GLY A 13 -6.53 -2.72 23.42
C GLY A 13 -7.10 -4.14 23.52
N ALA A 14 -8.42 -4.23 23.65
CA ALA A 14 -9.13 -5.49 23.51
C ALA A 14 -8.77 -6.16 22.17
N ASN A 15 -8.66 -7.49 22.16
CA ASN A 15 -8.26 -8.28 20.98
C ASN A 15 -6.82 -8.05 20.49
N ASN A 16 -5.92 -7.57 21.36
CA ASN A 16 -4.50 -7.35 21.03
C ASN A 16 -4.26 -6.40 19.83
N VAL A 17 -5.14 -5.44 19.60
CA VAL A 17 -4.97 -4.45 18.53
C VAL A 17 -4.21 -3.23 19.06
N PRO A 18 -3.03 -2.89 18.50
CA PRO A 18 -2.29 -1.68 18.86
C PRO A 18 -3.07 -0.41 18.56
N GLY A 19 -2.92 0.63 19.40
CA GLY A 19 -3.61 1.91 19.22
C GLY A 19 -3.33 2.57 17.86
N LEU A 20 -2.10 2.42 17.33
CA LEU A 20 -1.77 2.91 15.98
C LEU A 20 -2.56 2.17 14.89
N CYS A 21 -2.73 0.85 14.99
CA CYS A 21 -3.54 0.08 14.04
C CYS A 21 -5.00 0.53 14.06
N MET A 22 -5.57 0.76 15.26
CA MET A 22 -6.94 1.29 15.42
C MET A 22 -7.09 2.66 14.76
N SER A 23 -6.07 3.52 14.88
CA SER A 23 -6.09 4.85 14.27
C SER A 23 -6.10 4.78 12.74
N PHE A 24 -5.35 3.87 12.14
CA PHE A 24 -5.38 3.61 10.70
C PHE A 24 -6.70 2.99 10.23
N MET A 25 -7.21 2.03 10.99
CA MET A 25 -8.47 1.33 10.70
C MET A 25 -9.66 2.31 10.62
N ASN A 26 -9.65 3.33 11.48
CA ASN A 26 -10.72 4.32 11.57
C ASN A 26 -10.41 5.65 10.84
N GLY A 27 -9.26 5.77 10.19
CA GLY A 27 -8.88 6.98 9.46
C GLY A 27 -8.58 8.20 10.35
N HIS A 28 -8.13 8.00 11.59
CA HIS A 28 -7.90 9.06 12.57
C HIS A 28 -6.55 9.75 12.32
N VAL A 29 -6.50 10.66 11.35
CA VAL A 29 -5.28 11.34 10.87
C VAL A 29 -4.52 12.06 11.99
N ASP A 30 -5.22 12.83 12.83
CA ASP A 30 -4.58 13.59 13.90
C ASP A 30 -3.96 12.69 14.98
N THR A 31 -4.58 11.53 15.25
CA THR A 31 -4.02 10.54 16.18
C THR A 31 -2.75 9.92 15.60
N ILE A 32 -2.73 9.58 14.31
CA ILE A 32 -1.55 9.06 13.61
C ILE A 32 -0.42 10.10 13.66
N LYS A 33 -0.73 11.37 13.42
CA LYS A 33 0.21 12.49 13.52
C LYS A 33 0.80 12.60 14.91
N ALA A 34 -0.04 12.69 15.92
CA ALA A 34 0.39 12.84 17.33
C ALA A 34 1.26 11.65 17.77
N TYR A 35 0.85 10.42 17.42
CA TYR A 35 1.63 9.21 17.70
C TYR A 35 3.03 9.28 17.06
N GLY A 36 3.10 9.60 15.77
CA GLY A 36 4.36 9.73 15.05
C GLY A 36 5.25 10.84 15.64
N GLU A 37 4.68 11.98 15.99
CA GLU A 37 5.44 13.06 16.64
C GLU A 37 6.08 12.60 17.97
N ILE A 38 5.35 11.86 18.80
CA ILE A 38 5.90 11.32 20.04
C ILE A 38 7.04 10.33 19.73
N VAL A 39 6.84 9.40 18.78
CA VAL A 39 7.85 8.40 18.38
C VAL A 39 9.14 9.08 17.91
N PHE A 40 9.04 10.15 17.12
CA PHE A 40 10.22 10.83 16.57
C PHE A 40 10.85 11.87 17.49
N LYS A 41 10.08 12.50 18.38
CA LYS A 41 10.61 13.42 19.39
C LYS A 41 11.25 12.70 20.59
N THR A 42 10.84 11.46 20.87
CA THR A 42 11.45 10.65 21.93
C THR A 42 12.81 10.12 21.45
N PRO A 43 13.86 10.16 22.31
CA PRO A 43 15.19 9.67 21.94
C PRO A 43 15.26 8.13 21.92
N LEU A 44 14.50 7.52 21.02
CA LEU A 44 14.46 6.08 20.75
C LEU A 44 15.52 5.70 19.70
N THR A 45 15.98 4.46 19.75
CA THR A 45 16.76 3.88 18.63
C THR A 45 15.88 3.70 17.39
N SER A 46 16.50 3.58 16.20
CA SER A 46 15.77 3.32 14.95
C SER A 46 14.95 2.03 15.04
N ASP A 47 15.46 1.00 15.69
CA ASP A 47 14.77 -0.29 15.85
C ASP A 47 13.54 -0.18 16.76
N LYS A 48 13.62 0.60 17.84
CA LYS A 48 12.46 0.88 18.69
C LYS A 48 11.40 1.71 17.95
N ARG A 49 11.82 2.66 17.11
CA ARG A 49 10.90 3.39 16.23
C ARG A 49 10.23 2.47 15.22
N LEU A 50 11.02 1.62 14.54
CA LEU A 50 10.48 0.62 13.62
C LEU A 50 9.46 -0.28 14.32
N TYR A 51 9.79 -0.81 15.50
CA TYR A 51 8.90 -1.66 16.29
C TYR A 51 7.55 -0.99 16.55
N LEU A 52 7.54 0.28 16.96
CA LEU A 52 6.32 1.04 17.25
C LEU A 52 5.50 1.34 15.99
N LEU A 53 6.17 1.74 14.89
CA LEU A 53 5.51 2.11 13.64
C LEU A 53 5.05 0.87 12.83
N ALA A 54 5.73 -0.26 12.99
CA ALA A 54 5.37 -1.53 12.36
C ALA A 54 4.39 -2.36 13.20
N ALA A 55 3.81 -1.79 14.26
CA ALA A 55 2.89 -2.50 15.13
C ALA A 55 1.77 -3.18 14.33
N LYS A 56 1.49 -4.44 14.66
CA LYS A 56 0.57 -5.31 13.94
C LYS A 56 -0.50 -5.85 14.89
N ASP A 57 -1.66 -6.18 14.34
CA ASP A 57 -2.72 -6.86 15.09
C ASP A 57 -2.41 -8.35 15.31
N SER A 58 -3.35 -9.09 15.91
CA SER A 58 -3.25 -10.52 16.15
C SER A 58 -3.16 -11.40 14.89
N HIS A 59 -3.43 -10.84 13.70
CA HIS A 59 -3.34 -11.49 12.39
C HIS A 59 -2.08 -11.10 11.62
N ASP A 60 -1.10 -10.46 12.28
CA ASP A 60 0.14 -9.95 11.67
C ASP A 60 -0.11 -8.84 10.61
N LEU A 61 -1.22 -8.09 10.74
CA LEU A 61 -1.59 -7.01 9.83
C LEU A 61 -1.20 -5.64 10.40
N PRO A 62 -0.35 -4.86 9.70
CA PRO A 62 0.05 -3.53 10.14
C PRO A 62 -1.06 -2.49 9.91
N GLY A 63 -1.02 -1.37 10.63
CA GLY A 63 -2.01 -0.30 10.50
C GLY A 63 -2.19 0.19 9.05
N LEU A 64 -1.11 0.35 8.30
CA LEU A 64 -1.17 0.78 6.90
C LEU A 64 -1.99 -0.17 6.00
N PHE A 65 -2.04 -1.48 6.33
CA PHE A 65 -2.93 -2.43 5.66
C PHE A 65 -4.39 -1.98 5.77
N PHE A 66 -4.85 -1.64 6.98
CA PHE A 66 -6.23 -1.21 7.22
C PHE A 66 -6.55 0.11 6.53
N ALA A 67 -5.61 1.06 6.52
CA ALA A 67 -5.80 2.31 5.79
C ALA A 67 -5.99 2.11 4.28
N LEU A 68 -5.25 1.17 3.67
CA LEU A 68 -5.42 0.78 2.26
C LEU A 68 -6.74 0.05 2.04
N GLN A 69 -7.06 -0.94 2.88
CA GLN A 69 -8.29 -1.73 2.80
C GLN A 69 -9.55 -0.87 2.89
N ASN A 70 -9.53 0.16 3.76
CA ASN A 70 -10.67 1.04 4.05
C ASN A 70 -10.64 2.35 3.24
N GLY A 71 -9.62 2.58 2.41
CA GLY A 71 -9.53 3.75 1.56
C GLY A 71 -9.14 5.06 2.27
N HIS A 72 -8.53 5.01 3.45
CA HIS A 72 -8.16 6.17 4.26
C HIS A 72 -6.90 6.88 3.72
N ALA A 73 -7.04 7.55 2.57
CA ALA A 73 -5.94 8.19 1.84
C ALA A 73 -5.16 9.21 2.69
N ASP A 74 -5.85 10.01 3.50
CA ASP A 74 -5.21 11.04 4.32
C ASP A 74 -4.39 10.45 5.47
N SER A 75 -4.82 9.31 6.04
CA SER A 75 -4.03 8.53 6.99
C SER A 75 -2.75 7.99 6.36
N ILE A 76 -2.84 7.52 5.12
CA ILE A 76 -1.70 7.05 4.34
C ILE A 76 -0.71 8.20 4.10
N ARG A 77 -1.19 9.37 3.63
CA ARG A 77 -0.35 10.57 3.41
C ARG A 77 0.30 11.05 4.71
N MET A 78 -0.47 11.08 5.79
CA MET A 78 0.05 11.47 7.11
C MET A 78 1.18 10.54 7.53
N PHE A 79 1.00 9.23 7.42
CA PHE A 79 2.06 8.26 7.73
C PHE A 79 3.32 8.51 6.89
N GLY A 80 3.16 8.70 5.57
CA GLY A 80 4.27 9.03 4.68
C GLY A 80 5.04 10.29 5.10
N SER A 81 4.32 11.33 5.55
CA SER A 81 4.94 12.57 6.03
C SER A 81 5.78 12.41 7.31
N LEU A 82 5.47 11.38 8.10
CA LEU A 82 6.21 11.05 9.32
C LEU A 82 7.51 10.27 9.03
N LEU A 83 7.60 9.56 7.90
CA LEU A 83 8.75 8.74 7.58
C LEU A 83 9.99 9.61 7.31
N ASN A 84 10.95 9.58 8.22
CA ASN A 84 12.13 10.44 8.19
C ASN A 84 13.40 9.63 7.92
N LYS A 85 13.99 9.80 6.74
CA LYS A 85 15.24 9.12 6.32
C LYS A 85 16.46 9.38 7.21
N LYS A 86 16.43 10.42 8.04
CA LYS A 86 17.50 10.67 9.01
C LYS A 86 17.39 9.79 10.27
N MET A 87 16.20 9.23 10.52
CA MET A 87 15.90 8.47 11.73
C MET A 87 15.54 7.00 11.47
N LEU A 88 15.29 6.66 10.18
CA LEU A 88 15.01 5.32 9.70
C LEU A 88 15.84 5.06 8.45
N SER A 89 16.38 3.83 8.32
CA SER A 89 17.06 3.42 7.09
C SER A 89 16.06 3.17 5.97
N SER A 90 16.54 3.11 4.71
CA SER A 90 15.69 2.76 3.57
C SER A 90 15.07 1.37 3.72
N GLU A 91 15.80 0.40 4.29
CA GLU A 91 15.29 -0.94 4.58
C GLU A 91 14.17 -0.90 5.62
N GLN A 92 14.33 -0.11 6.68
CA GLN A 92 13.28 0.06 7.69
C GLN A 92 12.03 0.73 7.11
N ILE A 93 12.21 1.75 6.26
CA ILE A 93 11.08 2.37 5.55
C ILE A 93 10.40 1.38 4.61
N LYS A 94 11.16 0.58 3.86
CA LYS A 94 10.63 -0.48 3.01
C LYS A 94 9.80 -1.47 3.82
N GLU A 95 10.30 -1.91 4.97
CA GLU A 95 9.56 -2.85 5.85
C GLU A 95 8.22 -2.24 6.32
N LEU A 96 8.20 -0.96 6.67
CA LEU A 96 6.97 -0.25 7.03
C LEU A 96 5.96 -0.13 5.88
N LEU A 97 6.44 -0.07 4.64
CA LEU A 97 5.59 0.03 3.44
C LEU A 97 5.20 -1.35 2.89
N LYS A 98 5.80 -2.42 3.39
CA LYS A 98 5.47 -3.79 2.99
C LYS A 98 4.15 -4.24 3.61
N VAL A 99 3.06 -3.90 2.96
CA VAL A 99 1.71 -4.22 3.40
C VAL A 99 1.15 -5.41 2.61
N LYS A 100 1.36 -6.62 3.13
CA LYS A 100 0.79 -7.83 2.53
C LYS A 100 -0.70 -7.62 2.28
N HIS A 101 -1.13 -7.82 1.04
CA HIS A 101 -2.54 -7.72 0.62
C HIS A 101 -3.24 -6.36 0.79
N GLY A 102 -2.69 -5.36 1.48
CA GLY A 102 -3.34 -4.05 1.65
C GLY A 102 -3.59 -3.36 0.32
N LEU A 103 -2.57 -3.30 -0.55
CA LEU A 103 -2.72 -2.75 -1.91
C LEU A 103 -3.65 -3.62 -2.77
N PHE A 104 -3.65 -4.95 -2.59
CA PHE A 104 -4.62 -5.84 -3.24
C PHE A 104 -6.05 -5.45 -2.87
N MET A 105 -6.34 -5.27 -1.58
CA MET A 105 -7.67 -4.86 -1.10
C MET A 105 -8.06 -3.47 -1.62
N ALA A 106 -7.12 -2.53 -1.65
CA ALA A 106 -7.38 -1.20 -2.20
C ALA A 106 -7.73 -1.24 -3.70
N LEU A 107 -7.04 -2.09 -4.49
CA LEU A 107 -7.36 -2.33 -5.91
C LEU A 107 -8.72 -3.00 -6.07
N GLN A 108 -8.98 -4.05 -5.29
CA GLN A 108 -10.25 -4.79 -5.32
C GLN A 108 -11.45 -3.90 -4.97
N ASN A 109 -11.29 -2.99 -4.00
CA ASN A 109 -12.36 -2.15 -3.47
C ASN A 109 -12.48 -0.79 -4.21
N GLY A 110 -11.64 -0.50 -5.19
CA GLY A 110 -11.69 0.75 -5.96
C GLY A 110 -11.24 2.00 -5.19
N HIS A 111 -10.35 1.84 -4.20
CA HIS A 111 -9.89 2.95 -3.36
C HIS A 111 -8.81 3.81 -4.06
N THR A 112 -9.19 4.47 -5.14
CA THR A 112 -8.28 5.26 -6.01
C THR A 112 -7.40 6.24 -5.24
N LYS A 113 -7.98 7.02 -4.32
CA LYS A 113 -7.23 8.01 -3.53
C LYS A 113 -6.20 7.36 -2.60
N ALA A 114 -6.50 6.19 -2.05
CA ALA A 114 -5.57 5.44 -1.20
C ALA A 114 -4.41 4.86 -2.02
N ILE A 115 -4.69 4.35 -3.23
CA ILE A 115 -3.66 3.92 -4.20
C ILE A 115 -2.71 5.08 -4.53
N MET A 116 -3.25 6.25 -4.87
CA MET A 116 -2.44 7.44 -5.17
C MET A 116 -1.57 7.86 -3.98
N ALA A 117 -2.16 7.90 -2.78
CA ALA A 117 -1.44 8.24 -1.56
C ALA A 117 -0.30 7.25 -1.27
N TYR A 118 -0.53 5.95 -1.50
CA TYR A 118 0.51 4.93 -1.36
C TYR A 118 1.63 5.12 -2.40
N GLY A 119 1.27 5.39 -3.65
CA GLY A 119 2.24 5.72 -4.71
C GLY A 119 3.12 6.94 -4.36
N ASP A 120 2.54 7.95 -3.71
CA ASP A 120 3.31 9.13 -3.27
C ASP A 120 4.30 8.78 -2.16
N ILE A 121 3.94 7.91 -1.23
CA ILE A 121 4.85 7.44 -0.18
C ILE A 121 6.02 6.63 -0.77
N LEU A 122 5.78 5.82 -1.78
CA LEU A 122 6.84 5.02 -2.41
C LEU A 122 7.99 5.88 -2.94
N LYS A 123 7.74 7.15 -3.32
CA LYS A 123 8.75 8.11 -3.78
C LYS A 123 9.80 8.45 -2.70
N ILE A 124 9.51 8.15 -1.42
CA ILE A 124 10.46 8.31 -0.32
C ILE A 124 11.61 7.31 -0.43
N LEU A 125 11.34 6.11 -0.96
CA LEU A 125 12.36 5.08 -1.15
C LEU A 125 13.32 5.44 -2.31
N PRO A 126 14.58 4.97 -2.25
CA PRO A 126 15.44 5.00 -3.41
C PRO A 126 14.76 4.23 -4.57
N PRO A 127 14.96 4.65 -5.84
CA PRO A 127 14.32 4.02 -6.99
C PRO A 127 14.95 2.66 -7.35
N HIS A 128 15.32 1.86 -6.34
CA HIS A 128 15.80 0.50 -6.53
C HIS A 128 14.66 -0.40 -6.98
N GLN A 129 14.78 -0.92 -8.19
CA GLN A 129 13.74 -1.72 -8.85
C GLN A 129 13.23 -2.88 -7.99
N GLU A 130 14.13 -3.59 -7.31
CA GLU A 130 13.76 -4.74 -6.46
C GLU A 130 12.82 -4.37 -5.31
N TYR A 131 13.01 -3.18 -4.71
CA TYR A 131 12.13 -2.72 -3.62
C TYR A 131 10.72 -2.43 -4.11
N ILE A 132 10.64 -1.74 -5.25
CA ILE A 132 9.36 -1.33 -5.84
C ILE A 132 8.60 -2.55 -6.37
N ASP A 133 9.31 -3.49 -7.00
CA ASP A 133 8.74 -4.74 -7.48
C ASP A 133 8.04 -5.51 -6.35
N GLU A 134 8.73 -5.68 -5.22
CA GLU A 134 8.18 -6.38 -4.05
C GLU A 134 6.94 -5.67 -3.47
N LEU A 135 6.92 -4.34 -3.48
CA LEU A 135 5.83 -3.54 -2.93
C LEU A 135 4.61 -3.44 -3.85
N LEU A 136 4.81 -3.50 -5.17
CA LEU A 136 3.73 -3.35 -6.16
C LEU A 136 3.24 -4.68 -6.74
N TRP A 137 4.06 -5.75 -6.71
CA TRP A 137 3.65 -7.05 -7.22
C TRP A 137 2.82 -7.82 -6.20
N ILE A 138 1.50 -7.71 -6.32
CA ILE A 138 0.60 -8.26 -5.32
C ILE A 138 -0.37 -9.24 -5.93
N LYS A 139 -0.22 -10.49 -5.53
CA LYS A 139 -1.18 -11.57 -5.76
C LYS A 139 -1.70 -12.09 -4.42
N ASN A 140 -2.94 -12.50 -4.39
CA ASN A 140 -3.49 -13.23 -3.26
C ASN A 140 -2.91 -14.68 -3.22
N PRO A 141 -3.16 -15.46 -2.17
CA PRO A 141 -2.67 -16.85 -2.08
C PRO A 141 -3.09 -17.75 -3.24
N ASN A 142 -4.18 -17.41 -3.92
CA ASN A 142 -4.67 -18.15 -5.09
C ASN A 142 -4.03 -17.69 -6.41
N GLY A 143 -3.05 -16.80 -6.38
CA GLY A 143 -2.36 -16.31 -7.58
C GLY A 143 -3.10 -15.21 -8.36
N THR A 144 -4.27 -14.76 -7.91
CA THR A 144 -5.02 -13.65 -8.53
C THR A 144 -4.37 -12.31 -8.17
N SER A 145 -4.12 -11.45 -9.18
CA SER A 145 -3.55 -10.12 -8.95
C SER A 145 -4.62 -9.11 -8.47
N GLY A 146 -4.20 -8.13 -7.66
CA GLY A 146 -5.10 -7.05 -7.26
C GLY A 146 -5.62 -6.24 -8.45
N LEU A 147 -4.78 -6.04 -9.47
CA LEU A 147 -5.18 -5.35 -10.70
C LEU A 147 -6.25 -6.14 -11.48
N PHE A 148 -6.19 -7.49 -11.47
CA PHE A 148 -7.28 -8.31 -12.01
C PHE A 148 -8.62 -8.00 -11.31
N MET A 149 -8.61 -7.89 -9.97
CA MET A 149 -9.83 -7.58 -9.22
C MET A 149 -10.36 -6.19 -9.54
N ALA A 150 -9.49 -5.21 -9.81
CA ALA A 150 -9.91 -3.88 -10.25
C ALA A 150 -10.59 -3.94 -11.63
N PHE A 151 -10.08 -4.75 -12.58
CA PHE A 151 -10.75 -5.01 -13.86
C PHE A 151 -12.09 -5.73 -13.67
N TYR A 152 -12.10 -6.78 -12.84
CA TYR A 152 -13.30 -7.56 -12.56
C TYR A 152 -14.45 -6.69 -12.02
N ASN A 153 -14.12 -5.72 -11.17
CA ASN A 153 -15.09 -4.83 -10.52
C ASN A 153 -15.34 -3.51 -11.28
N GLY A 154 -14.70 -3.27 -12.43
CA GLY A 154 -14.88 -2.07 -13.24
C GLY A 154 -14.30 -0.78 -12.61
N HIS A 155 -13.26 -0.89 -11.82
CA HIS A 155 -12.64 0.26 -11.13
C HIS A 155 -11.65 1.02 -12.02
N THR A 156 -12.12 1.62 -13.10
CA THR A 156 -11.31 2.27 -14.16
C THR A 156 -10.33 3.30 -13.61
N GLU A 157 -10.78 4.22 -12.72
CA GLU A 157 -9.91 5.24 -12.14
C GLU A 157 -8.82 4.64 -11.24
N THR A 158 -9.12 3.54 -10.56
CA THR A 158 -8.16 2.82 -9.72
C THR A 158 -7.09 2.13 -10.57
N ILE A 159 -7.50 1.53 -11.70
CA ILE A 159 -6.59 0.95 -12.70
C ILE A 159 -5.65 2.04 -13.22
N ARG A 160 -6.20 3.19 -13.62
CA ARG A 160 -5.43 4.36 -14.09
C ARG A 160 -4.42 4.82 -13.05
N ALA A 161 -4.85 4.99 -11.79
CA ALA A 161 -3.98 5.43 -10.70
C ALA A 161 -2.83 4.44 -10.46
N PHE A 162 -3.10 3.14 -10.45
CA PHE A 162 -2.08 2.12 -10.28
C PHE A 162 -1.07 2.11 -11.44
N CYS A 163 -1.55 2.17 -12.68
CA CYS A 163 -0.67 2.22 -13.85
C CYS A 163 0.19 3.50 -13.89
N ASN A 164 -0.34 4.63 -13.41
CA ASN A 164 0.46 5.85 -13.27
C ASN A 164 1.57 5.70 -12.21
N ILE A 165 1.37 4.90 -11.16
CA ILE A 165 2.45 4.56 -10.23
C ILE A 165 3.53 3.78 -10.95
N LEU A 166 3.17 2.76 -11.75
CA LEU A 166 4.14 1.95 -12.50
C LEU A 166 5.03 2.80 -13.41
N LYS A 167 4.50 3.85 -14.05
CA LYS A 167 5.26 4.76 -14.93
C LYS A 167 6.37 5.54 -14.23
N ASN A 168 6.30 5.70 -12.91
CA ASN A 168 7.34 6.40 -12.15
C ASN A 168 8.61 5.54 -11.94
N TYR A 169 8.59 4.27 -12.38
CA TYR A 169 9.68 3.33 -12.15
C TYR A 169 10.07 2.60 -13.44
N SER A 170 11.35 2.25 -13.55
CA SER A 170 11.91 1.60 -14.75
C SER A 170 11.77 0.07 -14.64
N PHE A 171 10.64 -0.45 -15.05
CA PHE A 171 10.45 -1.90 -15.16
C PHE A 171 11.00 -2.44 -16.48
N THR A 172 11.49 -3.70 -16.49
CA THR A 172 11.75 -4.39 -17.75
C THR A 172 10.42 -4.60 -18.49
N THR A 173 10.46 -4.61 -19.83
CA THR A 173 9.27 -4.88 -20.65
C THR A 173 8.56 -6.15 -20.22
N ARG A 174 9.32 -7.23 -19.98
CA ARG A 174 8.76 -8.50 -19.48
C ARG A 174 8.00 -8.31 -18.18
N ARG A 175 8.58 -7.59 -17.20
CA ARG A 175 7.96 -7.39 -15.90
C ARG A 175 6.70 -6.53 -15.99
N LEU A 176 6.76 -5.47 -16.79
CA LEU A 176 5.60 -4.61 -17.02
C LEU A 176 4.45 -5.38 -17.68
N VAL A 177 4.74 -6.21 -18.68
CA VAL A 177 3.74 -7.09 -19.31
C VAL A 177 3.13 -8.06 -18.31
N GLU A 178 3.94 -8.70 -17.46
CA GLU A 178 3.44 -9.57 -16.39
C GLU A 178 2.49 -8.84 -15.43
N MET A 179 2.82 -7.62 -15.03
CA MET A 179 1.98 -6.80 -14.15
C MET A 179 0.68 -6.38 -14.84
N LEU A 180 0.76 -5.89 -16.07
CA LEU A 180 -0.40 -5.40 -16.83
C LEU A 180 -1.29 -6.53 -17.35
N SER A 181 -0.78 -7.75 -17.51
CA SER A 181 -1.60 -8.92 -17.86
C SER A 181 -2.67 -9.21 -16.82
N ALA A 182 -2.40 -8.85 -15.54
CA ALA A 182 -3.42 -8.84 -14.47
C ALA A 182 -4.30 -10.10 -14.47
N THR A 183 -3.68 -11.29 -14.35
CA THR A 183 -4.40 -12.55 -14.45
C THR A 183 -5.00 -13.02 -13.10
N ASN A 184 -6.04 -13.85 -13.20
CA ASN A 184 -6.52 -14.67 -12.08
C ASN A 184 -5.70 -15.97 -11.94
N LYS A 185 -6.13 -16.86 -11.04
CA LYS A 185 -5.50 -18.17 -10.81
C LYS A 185 -5.48 -19.10 -12.04
N ASP A 186 -6.44 -18.93 -12.94
CA ASP A 186 -6.62 -19.76 -14.16
C ASP A 186 -5.90 -19.14 -15.36
N GLY A 187 -5.15 -18.04 -15.16
CA GLY A 187 -4.43 -17.32 -16.22
C GLY A 187 -5.32 -16.40 -17.07
N ILE A 188 -6.59 -16.20 -16.70
CA ILE A 188 -7.52 -15.32 -17.44
C ILE A 188 -7.14 -13.87 -17.19
N PRO A 189 -6.89 -13.05 -18.25
CA PRO A 189 -6.59 -11.64 -18.08
C PRO A 189 -7.80 -10.83 -17.60
N GLY A 190 -7.57 -9.83 -16.75
CA GLY A 190 -8.63 -8.95 -16.23
C GLY A 190 -9.37 -8.19 -17.34
N VAL A 191 -8.68 -7.75 -18.39
CA VAL A 191 -9.30 -7.09 -19.54
C VAL A 191 -10.32 -7.98 -20.25
N PHE A 192 -10.13 -9.30 -20.27
CA PHE A 192 -11.11 -10.23 -20.82
C PHE A 192 -12.45 -10.14 -20.07
N VAL A 193 -12.39 -9.99 -18.74
CA VAL A 193 -13.60 -9.82 -17.90
C VAL A 193 -14.31 -8.52 -18.24
N SER A 194 -13.55 -7.42 -18.44
CA SER A 194 -14.15 -6.15 -18.88
C SER A 194 -14.85 -6.27 -20.24
N VAL A 195 -14.31 -7.07 -21.17
CA VAL A 195 -14.97 -7.35 -22.46
C VAL A 195 -16.28 -8.12 -22.25
N VAL A 196 -16.27 -9.17 -21.44
CA VAL A 196 -17.46 -9.97 -21.11
C VAL A 196 -18.54 -9.11 -20.45
N ASN A 197 -18.14 -8.24 -19.53
CA ASN A 197 -19.03 -7.31 -18.81
C ASN A 197 -19.45 -6.11 -19.65
N ARG A 198 -18.95 -5.96 -20.88
CA ARG A 198 -19.20 -4.82 -21.77
C ARG A 198 -18.79 -3.47 -21.16
N ASP A 199 -17.78 -3.48 -20.32
CA ASP A 199 -17.21 -2.28 -19.67
C ASP A 199 -16.31 -1.53 -20.65
N LYS A 200 -16.92 -0.72 -21.49
CA LYS A 200 -16.26 0.04 -22.55
C LYS A 200 -15.18 0.98 -21.98
N GLU A 201 -15.46 1.63 -20.84
CA GLU A 201 -14.55 2.59 -20.25
C GLU A 201 -13.25 1.94 -19.80
N THR A 202 -13.33 0.85 -19.07
CA THR A 202 -12.17 0.08 -18.62
C THR A 202 -11.37 -0.50 -19.80
N ILE A 203 -12.03 -0.97 -20.86
CA ILE A 203 -11.35 -1.46 -22.08
C ILE A 203 -10.56 -0.35 -22.75
N LEU A 204 -11.18 0.83 -22.95
CA LEU A 204 -10.50 1.98 -23.57
C LEU A 204 -9.31 2.45 -22.74
N GLU A 205 -9.46 2.51 -21.43
CA GLU A 205 -8.36 2.87 -20.54
C GLU A 205 -7.21 1.86 -20.61
N TYR A 206 -7.50 0.56 -20.63
CA TYR A 206 -6.48 -0.47 -20.82
C TYR A 206 -5.72 -0.31 -22.15
N CYS A 207 -6.45 -0.08 -23.25
CA CYS A 207 -5.82 0.17 -24.55
C CYS A 207 -4.92 1.42 -24.53
N ARG A 208 -5.32 2.48 -23.82
CA ARG A 208 -4.50 3.68 -23.62
C ARG A 208 -3.21 3.35 -22.86
N ILE A 209 -3.33 2.62 -21.74
CA ILE A 209 -2.19 2.22 -20.92
C ILE A 209 -1.17 1.41 -21.73
N ILE A 210 -1.62 0.43 -22.50
CA ILE A 210 -0.74 -0.38 -23.35
C ILE A 210 -0.01 0.48 -24.38
N LYS A 211 -0.70 1.41 -25.05
CA LYS A 211 -0.06 2.32 -26.04
C LYS A 211 1.00 3.23 -25.43
N GLU A 212 0.80 3.68 -24.20
CA GLU A 212 1.72 4.57 -23.50
C GLU A 212 2.96 3.86 -22.94
N ASN A 213 2.94 2.53 -22.88
CA ASN A 213 4.04 1.71 -22.36
C ASN A 213 4.76 0.87 -23.45
N ASN A 214 4.39 1.02 -24.71
CA ASN A 214 5.10 0.49 -25.87
C ASN A 214 5.91 1.59 -26.56
#